data_892f3e1b83c032d4e79c24e8f8a27d64
#
_entry.id   892f3e1b83c032d4e79c24e8f8a27d64
#
_cell.length_a   1.000
_cell.length_b   1.000
_cell.length_c   1.000
_cell.angle_alpha   90.00
_cell.angle_beta   90.00
_cell.angle_gamma   90.00
#
_symmetry.space_group_name_H-M   'P 1'
#
loop_
_entity.id
_entity.type
_entity.pdbx_description
1 polymer ?
#
loop_
_entity_poly.entity_id
_entity_poly.type
_entity_poly.pdbx_seq_one_letter_code
_entity_poly.pdbx_strand_id
1 'polypeptide(L)'
;MENKRIFTKQYIAVLIFTIGAVVAFFVMKPEKKAFFKAQGDVWTTEYHITYEATTDLSDSIGAVLDAIDRSANVFNKQSLVSRLNANSTNRADSTFMRMFRCAVDINKKSAGAYDPTVMPLVNAWGFGYKNGKLPTQTEIDSLLTFVGIAKVHLEDERVVKSDQRIQFDFSSIAKGLACDEVARMLARNGVTNCMVEIGGEVVAKGVNEKGTPWHISIDMPVENNQATVHESALVIALNGKAVATSGNYRKYKEVNGKKVSHIVNPLTGKSEESTLLSATVVAPDCMTADAWATACMAMGTERTQALFEKRTDLGVMTISTDTEGNFIVWSNAPFAALLPK
;
A
#
# COMPACT_ATOMS: atom_id res chain seq x y z
N MET A 1 -29.29 72.59 11.53
CA MET A 1 -28.85 71.50 12.45
C MET A 1 -28.93 70.08 11.82
N GLU A 2 -29.80 69.89 10.88
CA GLU A 2 -30.02 68.59 10.23
C GLU A 2 -28.83 68.08 9.36
N ASN A 3 -28.21 68.96 8.59
CA ASN A 3 -27.07 68.65 7.72
C ASN A 3 -25.84 68.14 8.51
N LYS A 4 -25.58 68.61 9.71
CA LYS A 4 -24.45 68.10 10.54
C LYS A 4 -24.67 66.66 11.02
N ARG A 5 -25.92 66.26 11.30
CA ARG A 5 -26.26 64.90 11.73
C ARG A 5 -26.16 63.85 10.61
N ILE A 6 -26.46 64.25 9.36
CA ILE A 6 -26.36 63.36 8.18
C ILE A 6 -24.87 63.11 7.87
N PHE A 7 -24.04 64.15 7.86
CA PHE A 7 -22.56 63.98 7.67
C PHE A 7 -21.95 63.06 8.73
N THR A 8 -22.32 63.24 10.00
CA THR A 8 -21.75 62.38 11.08
C THR A 8 -22.14 60.91 10.92
N LYS A 9 -23.38 60.61 10.50
CA LYS A 9 -23.81 59.22 10.25
C LYS A 9 -23.09 58.58 9.07
N GLN A 10 -22.84 59.35 8.00
CA GLN A 10 -22.07 58.88 6.85
C GLN A 10 -20.61 58.57 7.20
N TYR A 11 -19.94 59.40 8.00
CA TYR A 11 -18.60 59.11 8.45
C TYR A 11 -18.49 57.90 9.40
N ILE A 12 -19.48 57.68 10.27
CA ILE A 12 -19.59 56.49 11.11
C ILE A 12 -19.77 55.24 10.26
N ALA A 13 -20.63 55.28 9.24
CA ALA A 13 -20.84 54.12 8.35
C ALA A 13 -19.57 53.78 7.54
N VAL A 14 -18.88 54.79 7.00
CA VAL A 14 -17.59 54.60 6.31
C VAL A 14 -16.53 54.01 7.26
N LEU A 15 -16.43 54.52 8.50
CA LEU A 15 -15.51 54.00 9.48
C LEU A 15 -15.77 52.53 9.83
N ILE A 16 -17.03 52.17 10.07
CA ILE A 16 -17.42 50.76 10.34
C ILE A 16 -17.10 49.87 9.15
N PHE A 17 -17.39 50.34 7.91
CA PHE A 17 -17.07 49.59 6.70
C PHE A 17 -15.56 49.38 6.52
N THR A 18 -14.77 50.45 6.78
CA THR A 18 -13.29 50.38 6.68
C THR A 18 -12.72 49.45 7.74
N ILE A 19 -13.18 49.52 8.99
CA ILE A 19 -12.78 48.61 10.07
C ILE A 19 -13.17 47.16 9.71
N GLY A 20 -14.41 46.97 9.21
CA GLY A 20 -14.85 45.65 8.75
C GLY A 20 -14.01 45.08 7.61
N ALA A 21 -13.64 45.91 6.63
CA ALA A 21 -12.75 45.51 5.53
C ALA A 21 -11.32 45.18 6.01
N VAL A 22 -10.78 45.98 6.94
CA VAL A 22 -9.47 45.73 7.56
C VAL A 22 -9.48 44.42 8.38
N VAL A 23 -10.52 44.23 9.19
CA VAL A 23 -10.69 43.00 9.96
C VAL A 23 -10.84 41.78 9.02
N ALA A 24 -11.69 41.91 7.98
CA ALA A 24 -11.83 40.86 6.96
C ALA A 24 -10.50 40.57 6.25
N PHE A 25 -9.71 41.57 5.90
CA PHE A 25 -8.37 41.40 5.29
C PHE A 25 -7.41 40.62 6.19
N PHE A 26 -7.40 40.90 7.51
CA PHE A 26 -6.55 40.19 8.46
C PHE A 26 -7.07 38.80 8.79
N VAL A 27 -8.40 38.60 8.85
CA VAL A 27 -9.03 37.28 9.10
C VAL A 27 -8.99 36.39 7.85
N MET A 28 -9.05 36.97 6.64
CA MET A 28 -8.98 36.24 5.37
C MET A 28 -7.56 36.06 4.82
N LYS A 29 -6.51 36.47 5.59
CA LYS A 29 -5.15 36.21 5.15
C LYS A 29 -4.93 34.69 5.07
N PRO A 30 -4.69 34.10 3.87
CA PRO A 30 -4.49 32.68 3.78
C PRO A 30 -3.28 32.27 4.64
N GLU A 31 -3.47 31.30 5.52
CA GLU A 31 -2.36 30.74 6.28
C GLU A 31 -1.29 30.22 5.32
N LYS A 32 -0.05 30.59 5.58
CA LYS A 32 1.08 30.23 4.73
C LYS A 32 1.33 28.73 4.87
N LYS A 33 1.16 27.98 3.80
CA LYS A 33 1.51 26.56 3.74
C LYS A 33 3.02 26.40 3.67
N ALA A 34 3.52 25.32 4.26
CA ALA A 34 4.91 24.88 4.20
C ALA A 34 4.94 23.36 4.00
N PHE A 35 6.06 22.86 3.49
CA PHE A 35 6.29 21.43 3.43
C PHE A 35 6.79 20.91 4.78
N PHE A 36 6.11 19.90 5.29
CA PHE A 36 6.47 19.13 6.47
C PHE A 36 6.95 17.74 6.07
N LYS A 37 7.78 17.14 6.91
CA LYS A 37 8.30 15.78 6.74
C LYS A 37 8.06 14.99 8.01
N ALA A 38 7.40 13.85 7.90
CA ALA A 38 7.25 12.86 8.95
C ALA A 38 7.95 11.57 8.53
N GLN A 39 8.73 10.99 9.43
CA GLN A 39 9.46 9.73 9.20
C GLN A 39 9.57 8.94 10.48
N GLY A 40 9.72 7.63 10.37
CA GLY A 40 9.89 6.73 11.49
C GLY A 40 9.79 5.27 11.11
N ASP A 41 9.84 4.39 12.10
CA ASP A 41 9.72 2.95 11.94
C ASP A 41 8.28 2.50 12.12
N VAL A 42 7.84 1.55 11.29
CA VAL A 42 6.54 0.89 11.39
C VAL A 42 6.59 -0.53 10.80
N TRP A 43 6.04 -1.54 11.47
CA TRP A 43 5.92 -2.94 10.98
C TRP A 43 7.22 -3.55 10.40
N THR A 44 8.36 -3.31 11.06
CA THR A 44 9.67 -3.75 10.60
C THR A 44 10.17 -3.09 9.31
N THR A 45 9.62 -1.94 8.96
CA THR A 45 10.04 -1.08 7.84
C THR A 45 9.99 0.38 8.28
N GLU A 46 10.38 1.28 7.39
CA GLU A 46 10.36 2.73 7.60
C GLU A 46 9.21 3.38 6.83
N TYR A 47 8.81 4.60 7.24
CA TYR A 47 7.94 5.46 6.46
C TYR A 47 8.58 6.85 6.26
N HIS A 48 8.33 7.44 5.09
CA HIS A 48 8.77 8.78 4.71
C HIS A 48 7.60 9.52 4.07
N ILE A 49 7.10 10.54 4.74
CA ILE A 49 5.93 11.29 4.30
C ILE A 49 6.29 12.76 4.18
N THR A 50 6.08 13.33 2.99
CA THR A 50 6.28 14.76 2.73
C THR A 50 4.94 15.35 2.27
N TYR A 51 4.52 16.47 2.90
CA TYR A 51 3.22 17.09 2.61
C TYR A 51 3.23 18.59 2.84
N GLU A 52 2.44 19.33 2.05
CA GLU A 52 2.28 20.79 2.17
C GLU A 52 1.04 21.12 2.98
N ALA A 53 1.24 21.71 4.18
CA ALA A 53 0.17 22.03 5.13
C ALA A 53 0.39 23.38 5.81
N THR A 54 -0.60 23.85 6.56
CA THR A 54 -0.47 25.02 7.44
C THR A 54 0.07 24.65 8.81
N THR A 55 -0.07 23.38 9.22
CA THR A 55 0.36 22.86 10.52
C THR A 55 0.98 21.48 10.36
N ASP A 56 1.78 21.05 11.33
CA ASP A 56 2.31 19.71 11.39
C ASP A 56 1.18 18.70 11.71
N LEU A 57 1.12 17.60 10.94
CA LEU A 57 0.14 16.53 11.04
C LEU A 57 0.78 15.18 11.45
N SER A 58 2.01 15.19 11.96
CA SER A 58 2.75 13.97 12.31
C SER A 58 2.02 13.10 13.33
N ASP A 59 1.40 13.69 14.36
CA ASP A 59 0.59 12.94 15.34
C ASP A 59 -0.63 12.27 14.68
N SER A 60 -1.26 12.94 13.72
CA SER A 60 -2.39 12.39 12.97
C SER A 60 -1.96 11.24 12.06
N ILE A 61 -0.76 11.33 11.47
CA ILE A 61 -0.14 10.23 10.71
C ILE A 61 0.07 9.03 11.63
N GLY A 62 0.70 9.23 12.79
CA GLY A 62 0.91 8.17 13.78
C GLY A 62 -0.40 7.48 14.18
N ALA A 63 -1.46 8.25 14.44
CA ALA A 63 -2.77 7.70 14.80
C ALA A 63 -3.39 6.83 13.68
N VAL A 64 -3.17 7.17 12.40
CA VAL A 64 -3.61 6.34 11.26
C VAL A 64 -2.82 5.04 11.22
N LEU A 65 -1.50 5.09 11.35
CA LEU A 65 -0.64 3.89 11.33
C LEU A 65 -1.01 2.93 12.48
N ASP A 66 -1.24 3.46 13.67
CA ASP A 66 -1.71 2.70 14.83
C ASP A 66 -3.08 2.05 14.60
N ALA A 67 -3.98 2.73 13.90
CA ALA A 67 -5.30 2.16 13.58
C ALA A 67 -5.19 0.97 12.62
N ILE A 68 -4.30 1.06 11.62
CA ILE A 68 -4.00 -0.06 10.72
C ILE A 68 -3.34 -1.22 11.47
N ASP A 69 -2.37 -0.94 12.36
CA ASP A 69 -1.73 -1.96 13.19
C ASP A 69 -2.76 -2.75 14.01
N ARG A 70 -3.65 -2.06 14.70
CA ARG A 70 -4.72 -2.69 15.50
C ARG A 70 -5.68 -3.56 14.68
N SER A 71 -5.83 -3.29 13.39
CA SER A 71 -6.71 -4.09 12.51
C SER A 71 -5.97 -5.22 11.80
N ALA A 72 -4.85 -4.93 11.14
CA ALA A 72 -4.28 -5.75 10.08
C ALA A 72 -3.00 -6.51 10.44
N ASN A 73 -2.28 -6.13 11.49
CA ASN A 73 -0.96 -6.71 11.80
C ASN A 73 -1.09 -8.11 12.42
N VAL A 74 -0.73 -9.15 11.67
CA VAL A 74 -0.75 -10.55 12.13
C VAL A 74 0.27 -10.84 13.25
N PHE A 75 1.32 -10.01 13.39
CA PHE A 75 2.33 -10.16 14.44
C PHE A 75 1.90 -9.46 15.74
N ASN A 76 0.93 -8.57 15.70
CA ASN A 76 0.29 -7.99 16.88
C ASN A 76 -0.84 -8.93 17.35
N LYS A 77 -0.63 -9.64 18.47
CA LYS A 77 -1.61 -10.59 19.04
C LYS A 77 -2.96 -9.93 19.42
N GLN A 78 -2.96 -8.62 19.65
CA GLN A 78 -4.15 -7.84 19.98
C GLN A 78 -4.90 -7.33 18.75
N SER A 79 -4.33 -7.44 17.55
CA SER A 79 -4.96 -6.98 16.32
C SER A 79 -6.24 -7.74 16.02
N LEU A 80 -7.12 -7.12 15.24
CA LEU A 80 -8.35 -7.76 14.82
C LEU A 80 -8.08 -9.03 14.00
N VAL A 81 -7.15 -8.97 13.03
CA VAL A 81 -6.83 -10.13 12.20
C VAL A 81 -6.28 -11.30 13.02
N SER A 82 -5.45 -11.03 14.05
CA SER A 82 -4.95 -12.07 14.96
C SER A 82 -6.07 -12.70 15.77
N ARG A 83 -7.04 -11.91 16.24
CA ARG A 83 -8.21 -12.40 16.96
C ARG A 83 -9.17 -13.19 16.07
N LEU A 84 -9.35 -12.78 14.79
CA LEU A 84 -10.09 -13.55 13.80
C LEU A 84 -9.40 -14.89 13.46
N ASN A 85 -8.06 -14.89 13.38
CA ASN A 85 -7.26 -16.07 13.17
C ASN A 85 -7.31 -17.06 14.34
N ALA A 86 -7.42 -16.55 15.56
CA ALA A 86 -7.60 -17.34 16.77
C ALA A 86 -9.06 -17.73 17.03
N ASN A 87 -10.02 -17.32 16.20
CA ASN A 87 -11.46 -17.50 16.36
C ASN A 87 -12.02 -16.93 17.71
N SER A 88 -11.33 -15.96 18.30
CA SER A 88 -11.77 -15.27 19.50
C SER A 88 -12.79 -14.14 19.23
N THR A 89 -12.95 -13.79 17.97
CA THR A 89 -14.01 -12.92 17.44
C THR A 89 -14.37 -13.32 16.03
N ASN A 90 -15.55 -12.94 15.58
CA ASN A 90 -15.94 -12.99 14.17
C ASN A 90 -16.37 -11.60 13.65
N ARG A 91 -16.28 -10.53 14.45
CA ARG A 91 -16.63 -9.17 14.02
C ARG A 91 -15.47 -8.54 13.27
N ALA A 92 -15.77 -7.99 12.10
CA ALA A 92 -14.85 -7.21 11.27
C ALA A 92 -15.00 -5.70 11.56
N ASP A 93 -13.92 -4.97 11.44
CA ASP A 93 -13.95 -3.50 11.35
C ASP A 93 -13.94 -3.03 9.89
N SER A 94 -14.08 -1.72 9.70
CA SER A 94 -14.09 -1.13 8.35
C SER A 94 -12.78 -1.35 7.59
N THR A 95 -11.65 -1.37 8.28
CA THR A 95 -10.31 -1.62 7.72
C THR A 95 -10.22 -3.04 7.15
N PHE A 96 -10.57 -4.04 7.96
CA PHE A 96 -10.63 -5.44 7.52
C PHE A 96 -11.58 -5.61 6.34
N MET A 97 -12.81 -5.06 6.42
CA MET A 97 -13.80 -5.20 5.35
C MET A 97 -13.31 -4.62 4.02
N ARG A 98 -12.58 -3.52 4.05
CA ARG A 98 -11.99 -2.92 2.84
C ARG A 98 -10.93 -3.80 2.23
N MET A 99 -9.98 -4.29 3.04
CA MET A 99 -8.94 -5.22 2.58
C MET A 99 -9.54 -6.51 2.03
N PHE A 100 -10.54 -7.07 2.73
CA PHE A 100 -11.21 -8.29 2.32
C PHE A 100 -11.93 -8.13 0.96
N ARG A 101 -12.66 -7.04 0.76
CA ARG A 101 -13.35 -6.76 -0.52
C ARG A 101 -12.37 -6.58 -1.67
N CYS A 102 -11.30 -5.83 -1.45
CA CYS A 102 -10.22 -5.68 -2.43
C CYS A 102 -9.57 -7.03 -2.76
N ALA A 103 -9.28 -7.84 -1.74
CA ALA A 103 -8.72 -9.16 -1.89
C ALA A 103 -9.62 -10.11 -2.70
N VAL A 104 -10.94 -10.11 -2.46
CA VAL A 104 -11.91 -10.89 -3.23
C VAL A 104 -11.91 -10.48 -4.72
N ASP A 105 -11.90 -9.20 -5.00
CA ASP A 105 -11.86 -8.68 -6.37
C ASP A 105 -10.57 -9.10 -7.09
N ILE A 106 -9.42 -8.92 -6.44
CA ILE A 106 -8.12 -9.30 -7.03
C ILE A 106 -7.96 -10.81 -7.13
N ASN A 107 -8.42 -11.59 -6.15
CA ASN A 107 -8.44 -13.05 -6.23
C ASN A 107 -9.18 -13.52 -7.50
N LYS A 108 -10.38 -12.98 -7.73
CA LYS A 108 -11.19 -13.30 -8.92
C LYS A 108 -10.46 -12.92 -10.21
N LYS A 109 -9.90 -11.71 -10.28
CA LYS A 109 -9.24 -11.18 -11.48
C LYS A 109 -7.87 -11.83 -11.76
N SER A 110 -7.18 -12.33 -10.74
CA SER A 110 -5.92 -13.07 -10.85
C SER A 110 -6.09 -14.59 -10.99
N ALA A 111 -7.35 -15.07 -11.13
CA ALA A 111 -7.68 -16.48 -11.13
C ALA A 111 -7.08 -17.25 -9.93
N GLY A 112 -7.23 -16.67 -8.73
CA GLY A 112 -6.80 -17.27 -7.47
C GLY A 112 -5.33 -17.06 -7.10
N ALA A 113 -4.54 -16.34 -7.88
CA ALA A 113 -3.12 -16.12 -7.59
C ALA A 113 -2.89 -15.17 -6.40
N TYR A 114 -3.86 -14.34 -6.05
CA TYR A 114 -3.87 -13.55 -4.82
C TYR A 114 -4.89 -14.11 -3.84
N ASP A 115 -4.47 -14.51 -2.65
CA ASP A 115 -5.38 -15.03 -1.63
C ASP A 115 -4.85 -14.70 -0.21
N PRO A 116 -5.52 -13.85 0.58
CA PRO A 116 -5.07 -13.52 1.92
C PRO A 116 -5.31 -14.64 2.94
N THR A 117 -5.93 -15.77 2.56
CA THR A 117 -6.10 -16.91 3.47
C THR A 117 -4.89 -17.85 3.51
N VAL A 118 -3.76 -17.45 2.88
CA VAL A 118 -2.51 -18.22 2.78
C VAL A 118 -1.73 -18.34 4.10
N MET A 119 -2.15 -17.67 5.19
CA MET A 119 -1.40 -17.66 6.46
C MET A 119 -0.98 -19.04 6.97
N PRO A 120 -1.80 -20.11 6.87
CA PRO A 120 -1.37 -21.45 7.25
C PRO A 120 -0.20 -21.97 6.42
N LEU A 121 -0.17 -21.69 5.12
CA LEU A 121 0.93 -22.04 4.22
C LEU A 121 2.17 -21.20 4.52
N VAL A 122 2.03 -19.88 4.70
CA VAL A 122 3.12 -18.98 5.07
C VAL A 122 3.78 -19.42 6.38
N ASN A 123 2.99 -19.84 7.37
CA ASN A 123 3.50 -20.43 8.63
C ASN A 123 4.24 -21.75 8.38
N ALA A 124 3.72 -22.63 7.54
CA ALA A 124 4.36 -23.92 7.25
C ALA A 124 5.71 -23.74 6.56
N TRP A 125 5.82 -22.77 5.65
CA TRP A 125 7.09 -22.39 5.01
C TRP A 125 8.02 -21.58 5.94
N GLY A 126 7.58 -21.23 7.16
CA GLY A 126 8.38 -20.56 8.18
C GLY A 126 8.58 -19.06 7.98
N PHE A 127 7.75 -18.40 7.17
CA PHE A 127 7.76 -16.94 6.97
C PHE A 127 6.75 -16.20 7.84
N GLY A 128 5.83 -16.90 8.51
CA GLY A 128 4.89 -16.33 9.47
C GLY A 128 5.47 -16.30 10.90
N TYR A 129 4.58 -16.38 11.88
CA TYR A 129 4.94 -16.38 13.31
C TYR A 129 5.37 -17.78 13.84
N LYS A 130 5.35 -18.81 13.02
CA LYS A 130 5.82 -20.16 13.35
C LYS A 130 7.07 -20.48 12.57
N ASN A 131 8.13 -20.87 13.28
CA ASN A 131 9.34 -21.40 12.67
C ASN A 131 9.29 -22.93 12.75
N GLY A 132 9.48 -23.61 11.62
CA GLY A 132 9.41 -25.07 11.54
C GLY A 132 10.34 -25.62 10.46
N LYS A 133 10.32 -26.96 10.30
CA LYS A 133 10.88 -27.63 9.13
C LYS A 133 10.03 -27.28 7.90
N LEU A 134 10.64 -27.34 6.70
CA LEU A 134 9.86 -27.19 5.45
C LEU A 134 8.71 -28.19 5.41
N PRO A 135 7.54 -27.77 4.90
CA PRO A 135 6.37 -28.64 4.83
C PRO A 135 6.61 -29.77 3.82
N THR A 136 6.12 -30.96 4.14
CA THR A 136 6.01 -32.07 3.20
C THR A 136 4.85 -31.81 2.22
N GLN A 137 4.84 -32.52 1.08
CA GLN A 137 3.71 -32.41 0.12
C GLN A 137 2.37 -32.77 0.79
N THR A 138 2.33 -33.80 1.63
CA THR A 138 1.12 -34.19 2.37
C THR A 138 0.61 -33.07 3.30
N GLU A 139 1.53 -32.35 3.96
CA GLU A 139 1.16 -31.20 4.79
C GLU A 139 0.61 -30.06 3.93
N ILE A 140 1.25 -29.76 2.80
CA ILE A 140 0.76 -28.76 1.84
C ILE A 140 -0.65 -29.11 1.36
N ASP A 141 -0.87 -30.35 0.91
CA ASP A 141 -2.16 -30.82 0.42
C ASP A 141 -3.26 -30.70 1.51
N SER A 142 -2.91 -31.03 2.76
CA SER A 142 -3.80 -30.85 3.90
C SER A 142 -4.16 -29.38 4.14
N LEU A 143 -3.17 -28.47 4.07
CA LEU A 143 -3.39 -27.04 4.27
C LEU A 143 -4.27 -26.44 3.15
N LEU A 144 -4.08 -26.85 1.91
CA LEU A 144 -4.88 -26.41 0.77
C LEU A 144 -6.38 -26.76 0.90
N THR A 145 -6.74 -27.76 1.71
CA THR A 145 -8.17 -28.11 1.93
C THR A 145 -8.96 -26.97 2.56
N PHE A 146 -8.32 -26.08 3.34
CA PHE A 146 -8.97 -24.95 4.01
C PHE A 146 -8.36 -23.57 3.67
N VAL A 147 -7.37 -23.49 2.77
CA VAL A 147 -6.98 -22.22 2.14
C VAL A 147 -7.93 -21.91 1.00
N GLY A 148 -8.28 -20.65 0.81
CA GLY A 148 -9.14 -20.16 -0.27
C GLY A 148 -10.15 -19.11 0.21
N ILE A 149 -10.05 -17.87 -0.30
CA ILE A 149 -10.91 -16.75 0.09
C ILE A 149 -12.41 -17.02 -0.24
N ALA A 150 -12.68 -17.85 -1.24
CA ALA A 150 -14.04 -18.28 -1.59
C ALA A 150 -14.74 -19.08 -0.47
N LYS A 151 -13.97 -19.58 0.51
CA LYS A 151 -14.47 -20.28 1.70
C LYS A 151 -14.86 -19.33 2.84
N VAL A 152 -14.78 -18.02 2.59
CA VAL A 152 -15.09 -16.95 3.56
C VAL A 152 -16.04 -15.95 2.92
N HIS A 153 -17.02 -15.49 3.70
CA HIS A 153 -17.88 -14.38 3.29
C HIS A 153 -18.16 -13.46 4.48
N LEU A 154 -18.65 -12.27 4.16
CA LEU A 154 -19.11 -11.30 5.14
C LEU A 154 -20.63 -11.33 5.22
N GLU A 155 -21.16 -11.50 6.44
CA GLU A 155 -22.57 -11.29 6.77
C GLU A 155 -22.62 -10.03 7.65
N ASP A 156 -23.06 -8.91 7.08
CA ASP A 156 -22.96 -7.59 7.68
C ASP A 156 -21.49 -7.28 8.07
N GLU A 157 -21.22 -7.16 9.37
CA GLU A 157 -19.87 -6.96 9.94
C GLU A 157 -19.25 -8.26 10.49
N ARG A 158 -19.75 -9.42 10.08
CA ARG A 158 -19.27 -10.72 10.57
C ARG A 158 -18.53 -11.47 9.51
N VAL A 159 -17.39 -12.02 9.88
CA VAL A 159 -16.61 -12.95 9.05
C VAL A 159 -17.13 -14.36 9.29
N VAL A 160 -17.67 -14.97 8.27
CA VAL A 160 -18.13 -16.37 8.30
C VAL A 160 -17.14 -17.21 7.52
N LYS A 161 -16.51 -18.17 8.21
CA LYS A 161 -15.55 -19.11 7.66
C LYS A 161 -16.21 -20.48 7.52
N SER A 162 -16.05 -21.14 6.40
CA SER A 162 -16.52 -22.54 6.22
C SER A 162 -15.70 -23.55 7.03
N ASP A 163 -14.48 -23.18 7.41
CA ASP A 163 -13.58 -23.96 8.27
C ASP A 163 -12.85 -23.03 9.24
N GLN A 164 -12.88 -23.37 10.52
CA GLN A 164 -12.26 -22.53 11.59
C GLN A 164 -10.73 -22.48 11.50
N ARG A 165 -10.10 -23.36 10.72
CA ARG A 165 -8.64 -23.35 10.47
C ARG A 165 -8.20 -22.28 9.48
N ILE A 166 -9.14 -21.64 8.75
CA ILE A 166 -8.84 -20.53 7.84
C ILE A 166 -8.23 -19.38 8.62
N GLN A 167 -7.07 -18.91 8.17
CA GLN A 167 -6.34 -17.79 8.78
C GLN A 167 -5.94 -16.78 7.70
N PHE A 168 -6.05 -15.50 8.04
CA PHE A 168 -5.74 -14.38 7.14
C PHE A 168 -4.34 -13.85 7.35
N ASP A 169 -3.71 -13.45 6.25
CA ASP A 169 -2.52 -12.61 6.20
C ASP A 169 -2.78 -11.47 5.20
N PHE A 170 -2.85 -10.25 5.71
CA PHE A 170 -3.02 -9.05 4.90
C PHE A 170 -1.72 -8.26 4.73
N SER A 171 -0.56 -8.84 5.02
CA SER A 171 0.75 -8.15 4.89
C SER A 171 1.04 -7.67 3.47
N SER A 172 0.37 -8.27 2.47
CA SER A 172 0.50 -7.96 1.05
C SER A 172 -0.49 -6.91 0.52
N ILE A 173 -1.19 -6.22 1.41
CA ILE A 173 -2.19 -5.19 1.06
C ILE A 173 -2.29 -4.10 2.14
N ALA A 174 -1.84 -4.38 3.36
CA ALA A 174 -2.01 -3.49 4.50
C ALA A 174 -1.13 -2.24 4.40
N LYS A 175 0.08 -2.34 3.82
CA LYS A 175 0.96 -1.18 3.63
C LYS A 175 0.39 -0.22 2.59
N GLY A 176 -0.11 -0.76 1.47
CA GLY A 176 -0.82 0.02 0.47
C GLY A 176 -2.05 0.72 1.03
N LEU A 177 -2.87 0.02 1.83
CA LEU A 177 -3.99 0.63 2.53
C LEU A 177 -3.55 1.74 3.48
N ALA A 178 -2.45 1.57 4.20
CA ALA A 178 -1.94 2.59 5.11
C ALA A 178 -1.53 3.86 4.37
N CYS A 179 -0.82 3.74 3.23
CA CYS A 179 -0.51 4.87 2.35
C CYS A 179 -1.77 5.61 1.91
N ASP A 180 -2.82 4.87 1.51
CA ASP A 180 -4.10 5.45 1.10
C ASP A 180 -4.82 6.16 2.26
N GLU A 181 -4.82 5.59 3.47
CA GLU A 181 -5.48 6.20 4.64
C GLU A 181 -4.76 7.46 5.10
N VAL A 182 -3.41 7.44 5.12
CA VAL A 182 -2.63 8.64 5.42
C VAL A 182 -2.89 9.73 4.37
N ALA A 183 -2.81 9.40 3.07
CA ALA A 183 -3.09 10.36 2.01
C ALA A 183 -4.53 10.91 2.06
N ARG A 184 -5.48 10.10 2.51
CA ARG A 184 -6.88 10.49 2.70
C ARG A 184 -7.05 11.39 3.94
N MET A 185 -6.36 11.08 5.04
CA MET A 185 -6.32 11.92 6.23
C MET A 185 -5.72 13.29 5.91
N LEU A 186 -4.59 13.32 5.20
CA LEU A 186 -3.94 14.56 4.73
C LEU A 186 -4.92 15.38 3.87
N ALA A 187 -5.61 14.77 2.92
CA ALA A 187 -6.59 15.45 2.07
C ALA A 187 -7.76 16.05 2.86
N ARG A 188 -8.25 15.37 3.91
CA ARG A 188 -9.28 15.92 4.82
C ARG A 188 -8.81 17.15 5.59
N ASN A 189 -7.50 17.31 5.77
CA ASN A 189 -6.86 18.47 6.37
C ASN A 189 -6.43 19.53 5.32
N GLY A 190 -6.96 19.48 4.10
CA GLY A 190 -6.73 20.48 3.06
C GLY A 190 -5.35 20.35 2.37
N VAL A 191 -4.65 19.23 2.55
CA VAL A 191 -3.40 18.92 1.86
C VAL A 191 -3.68 18.48 0.42
N THR A 192 -3.08 19.15 -0.55
CA THR A 192 -3.19 18.84 -1.98
C THR A 192 -1.89 18.29 -2.56
N ASN A 193 -0.75 18.59 -1.94
CA ASN A 193 0.57 18.20 -2.35
C ASN A 193 1.18 17.28 -1.29
N CYS A 194 1.33 16.00 -1.59
CA CYS A 194 1.95 15.03 -0.68
C CYS A 194 2.54 13.82 -1.42
N MET A 195 3.57 13.26 -0.81
CA MET A 195 4.07 11.92 -1.08
C MET A 195 4.03 11.15 0.24
N VAL A 196 3.38 10.00 0.23
CA VAL A 196 3.30 9.07 1.36
C VAL A 196 3.99 7.79 0.93
N GLU A 197 5.10 7.47 1.56
CA GLU A 197 5.85 6.23 1.35
C GLU A 197 5.88 5.44 2.66
N ILE A 198 5.55 4.14 2.60
CA ILE A 198 5.59 3.20 3.72
C ILE A 198 6.14 1.87 3.22
N GLY A 199 7.42 1.58 3.51
CA GLY A 199 8.06 0.31 3.16
C GLY A 199 8.16 0.03 1.67
N GLY A 200 8.23 1.07 0.84
CA GLY A 200 8.32 1.00 -0.60
C GLY A 200 7.00 1.19 -1.35
N GLU A 201 5.86 1.12 -0.67
CA GLU A 201 4.55 1.48 -1.22
C GLU A 201 4.37 3.00 -1.17
N VAL A 202 3.94 3.61 -2.29
CA VAL A 202 3.89 5.07 -2.43
C VAL A 202 2.57 5.56 -2.98
N VAL A 203 2.02 6.61 -2.35
CA VAL A 203 0.97 7.48 -2.92
C VAL A 203 1.57 8.85 -3.17
N ALA A 204 1.40 9.39 -4.37
CA ALA A 204 1.84 10.74 -4.70
C ALA A 204 0.70 11.58 -5.26
N LYS A 205 0.53 12.80 -4.74
CA LYS A 205 -0.48 13.76 -5.18
C LYS A 205 0.13 15.15 -5.34
N GLY A 206 -0.32 15.86 -6.37
CA GLY A 206 0.12 17.23 -6.67
C GLY A 206 1.61 17.31 -7.03
N VAL A 207 2.30 18.27 -6.45
CA VAL A 207 3.71 18.60 -6.76
C VAL A 207 4.59 18.55 -5.52
N ASN A 208 5.89 18.39 -5.73
CA ASN A 208 6.90 18.43 -4.68
C ASN A 208 7.30 19.88 -4.32
N GLU A 209 8.24 20.05 -3.40
CA GLU A 209 8.75 21.35 -2.93
C GLU A 209 9.30 22.24 -4.07
N LYS A 210 9.67 21.66 -5.22
CA LYS A 210 10.19 22.37 -6.40
C LYS A 210 9.07 22.73 -7.40
N GLY A 211 7.81 22.40 -7.11
CA GLY A 211 6.68 22.60 -8.01
C GLY A 211 6.65 21.64 -9.20
N THR A 212 7.38 20.53 -9.15
CA THR A 212 7.40 19.48 -10.18
C THR A 212 6.67 18.22 -9.70
N PRO A 213 6.25 17.31 -10.60
CA PRO A 213 5.71 16.01 -10.19
C PRO A 213 6.65 15.25 -9.26
N TRP A 214 6.10 14.37 -8.45
CA TRP A 214 6.89 13.48 -7.62
C TRP A 214 7.61 12.45 -8.48
N HIS A 215 8.90 12.26 -8.23
CA HIS A 215 9.72 11.28 -8.93
C HIS A 215 10.02 10.13 -7.99
N ILE A 216 9.58 8.94 -8.37
CA ILE A 216 9.72 7.72 -7.57
C ILE A 216 10.74 6.80 -8.24
N SER A 217 11.78 6.45 -7.49
CA SER A 217 12.78 5.46 -7.92
C SER A 217 12.23 4.06 -7.74
N ILE A 218 12.42 3.22 -8.73
CA ILE A 218 12.14 1.78 -8.67
C ILE A 218 13.48 1.06 -8.64
N ASP A 219 13.69 0.23 -7.63
CA ASP A 219 14.96 -0.44 -7.40
C ASP A 219 15.16 -1.63 -8.35
N MET A 220 16.43 -1.85 -8.74
CA MET A 220 16.86 -3.11 -9.34
C MET A 220 16.80 -4.23 -8.29
N PRO A 221 16.33 -5.43 -8.66
CA PRO A 221 16.30 -6.59 -7.77
C PRO A 221 17.69 -7.25 -7.63
N VAL A 222 18.70 -6.47 -7.23
CA VAL A 222 20.05 -6.98 -6.98
C VAL A 222 20.14 -7.54 -5.57
N GLU A 223 20.75 -8.72 -5.44
CA GLU A 223 21.09 -9.31 -4.15
C GLU A 223 22.22 -8.50 -3.53
N ASN A 224 21.90 -7.65 -2.58
CA ASN A 224 22.90 -6.95 -1.81
C ASN A 224 22.73 -7.28 -0.33
N ASN A 225 23.76 -7.88 0.27
CA ASN A 225 23.79 -8.20 1.71
C ASN A 225 23.86 -6.94 2.59
N GLN A 226 23.96 -5.75 1.99
CA GLN A 226 23.89 -4.47 2.67
C GLN A 226 22.58 -3.80 2.28
N ALA A 227 21.63 -3.74 3.19
CA ALA A 227 20.29 -3.17 3.01
C ALA A 227 20.24 -1.67 2.61
N THR A 228 21.40 -1.04 2.37
CA THR A 228 21.54 0.41 2.14
C THR A 228 21.91 0.80 0.72
N VAL A 229 22.18 -0.13 -0.20
CA VAL A 229 22.51 0.21 -1.59
C VAL A 229 21.29 -0.03 -2.47
N HIS A 230 20.59 1.06 -2.79
CA HIS A 230 19.49 1.07 -3.74
C HIS A 230 20.05 1.40 -5.14
N GLU A 231 20.20 0.41 -6.00
CA GLU A 231 20.46 0.66 -7.42
C GLU A 231 19.13 0.93 -8.11
N SER A 232 18.96 2.15 -8.60
CA SER A 232 17.74 2.54 -9.32
C SER A 232 17.68 1.87 -10.68
N ALA A 233 16.64 1.09 -10.93
CA ALA A 233 16.33 0.56 -12.25
C ALA A 233 15.86 1.69 -13.19
N LEU A 234 14.96 2.51 -12.67
CA LEU A 234 14.37 3.63 -13.39
C LEU A 234 13.64 4.57 -12.42
N VAL A 235 13.31 5.76 -12.91
CA VAL A 235 12.51 6.75 -12.19
C VAL A 235 11.22 7.01 -12.95
N ILE A 236 10.09 7.02 -12.25
CA ILE A 236 8.78 7.38 -12.83
C ILE A 236 8.28 8.69 -12.24
N ALA A 237 7.57 9.47 -13.05
CA ALA A 237 6.83 10.64 -12.56
C ALA A 237 5.42 10.20 -12.12
N LEU A 238 5.08 10.49 -10.86
CA LEU A 238 3.81 10.06 -10.27
C LEU A 238 2.99 11.28 -9.80
N ASN A 239 1.73 11.35 -10.20
CA ASN A 239 0.76 12.34 -9.72
C ASN A 239 -0.66 11.77 -9.74
N GLY A 240 -1.34 11.83 -8.60
CA GLY A 240 -2.70 11.32 -8.44
C GLY A 240 -2.83 9.80 -8.58
N LYS A 241 -1.71 9.07 -8.44
CA LYS A 241 -1.62 7.61 -8.52
C LYS A 241 -0.79 7.06 -7.36
N ALA A 242 -0.80 5.75 -7.27
CA ALA A 242 0.01 4.99 -6.32
C ALA A 242 0.88 3.96 -7.04
N VAL A 243 1.98 3.57 -6.41
CA VAL A 243 2.87 2.51 -6.89
C VAL A 243 3.27 1.60 -5.73
N ALA A 244 3.35 0.31 -6.00
CA ALA A 244 3.86 -0.69 -5.07
C ALA A 244 4.75 -1.69 -5.82
N THR A 245 5.77 -2.21 -5.14
CA THR A 245 6.69 -3.21 -5.68
C THR A 245 6.80 -4.40 -4.75
N SER A 246 6.48 -5.57 -5.25
CA SER A 246 6.75 -6.86 -4.60
C SER A 246 7.97 -7.53 -5.24
N GLY A 247 8.79 -8.19 -4.43
CA GLY A 247 9.97 -8.90 -4.92
C GLY A 247 10.36 -10.06 -4.02
N ASN A 248 11.01 -11.06 -4.58
CA ASN A 248 11.48 -12.26 -3.88
C ASN A 248 12.97 -12.21 -3.49
N TYR A 249 13.69 -11.16 -3.88
CA TYR A 249 15.14 -11.02 -3.69
C TYR A 249 15.56 -10.53 -2.29
N ARG A 250 14.67 -9.85 -1.54
CA ARG A 250 14.97 -9.29 -0.20
C ARG A 250 14.67 -10.25 0.94
N LYS A 251 13.63 -11.09 0.82
CA LYS A 251 13.18 -12.00 1.89
C LYS A 251 13.09 -13.43 1.34
N TYR A 252 14.17 -14.16 1.47
CA TYR A 252 14.23 -15.58 1.14
C TYR A 252 14.97 -16.33 2.25
N LYS A 253 14.80 -17.65 2.26
CA LYS A 253 15.58 -18.59 3.07
C LYS A 253 16.29 -19.54 2.14
N GLU A 254 17.52 -19.90 2.47
CA GLU A 254 18.21 -20.97 1.76
C GLU A 254 18.02 -22.27 2.54
N VAL A 255 17.44 -23.27 1.89
CA VAL A 255 17.17 -24.58 2.49
C VAL A 255 17.60 -25.67 1.53
N ASN A 256 18.58 -26.48 1.94
CA ASN A 256 19.15 -27.54 1.12
C ASN A 256 19.69 -27.04 -0.24
N GLY A 257 20.30 -25.85 -0.27
CA GLY A 257 20.82 -25.22 -1.49
C GLY A 257 19.75 -24.64 -2.43
N LYS A 258 18.49 -24.58 -2.01
CA LYS A 258 17.39 -23.96 -2.76
C LYS A 258 16.93 -22.68 -2.07
N LYS A 259 16.73 -21.62 -2.85
CA LYS A 259 16.10 -20.39 -2.37
C LYS A 259 14.59 -20.60 -2.25
N VAL A 260 14.05 -20.31 -1.08
CA VAL A 260 12.62 -20.37 -0.77
C VAL A 260 12.15 -18.94 -0.49
N SER A 261 11.26 -18.43 -1.32
CA SER A 261 10.69 -17.10 -1.19
C SER A 261 9.59 -17.05 -0.12
N HIS A 262 9.38 -15.88 0.49
CA HIS A 262 8.24 -15.65 1.38
C HIS A 262 6.89 -15.58 0.64
N ILE A 263 6.90 -15.48 -0.69
CA ILE A 263 5.69 -15.48 -1.50
C ILE A 263 5.30 -16.92 -1.80
N VAL A 264 4.15 -17.32 -1.25
CA VAL A 264 3.60 -18.66 -1.43
C VAL A 264 2.47 -18.60 -2.45
N ASN A 265 2.51 -19.48 -3.45
CA ASN A 265 1.44 -19.62 -4.42
C ASN A 265 0.22 -20.27 -3.75
N PRO A 266 -0.94 -19.57 -3.65
CA PRO A 266 -2.10 -20.08 -2.94
C PRO A 266 -2.78 -21.27 -3.64
N LEU A 267 -2.51 -21.48 -4.93
CA LEU A 267 -3.10 -22.58 -5.71
C LEU A 267 -2.30 -23.88 -5.56
N THR A 268 -0.97 -23.78 -5.48
CA THR A 268 -0.08 -24.94 -5.36
C THR A 268 0.37 -25.19 -3.93
N GLY A 269 0.23 -24.19 -3.05
CA GLY A 269 0.74 -24.21 -1.68
C GLY A 269 2.26 -24.13 -1.60
N LYS A 270 2.96 -23.95 -2.72
CA LYS A 270 4.41 -23.96 -2.79
C LYS A 270 4.99 -22.55 -2.82
N SER A 271 6.18 -22.43 -2.24
CA SER A 271 7.07 -21.31 -2.46
C SER A 271 8.06 -21.75 -3.53
N GLU A 272 7.76 -21.40 -4.78
CA GLU A 272 8.54 -21.87 -5.94
C GLU A 272 9.66 -20.88 -6.28
N GLU A 273 10.76 -21.41 -6.81
CA GLU A 273 11.75 -20.58 -7.53
C GLU A 273 11.04 -19.97 -8.74
N SER A 274 11.15 -18.66 -8.90
CA SER A 274 10.55 -17.94 -10.02
C SER A 274 11.64 -17.12 -10.71
N THR A 275 11.61 -17.12 -12.04
CA THR A 275 12.42 -16.19 -12.83
C THR A 275 11.99 -14.74 -12.59
N LEU A 276 10.75 -14.50 -12.13
CA LEU A 276 10.26 -13.18 -11.77
C LEU A 276 10.88 -12.72 -10.44
N LEU A 277 11.72 -11.71 -10.50
CA LEU A 277 12.43 -11.15 -9.35
C LEU A 277 11.65 -10.04 -8.67
N SER A 278 11.00 -9.17 -9.46
CA SER A 278 10.13 -8.12 -8.94
C SER A 278 9.00 -7.77 -9.89
N ALA A 279 7.90 -7.29 -9.31
CA ALA A 279 6.76 -6.74 -10.02
C ALA A 279 6.38 -5.40 -9.40
N THR A 280 6.36 -4.35 -10.21
CA THR A 280 5.93 -3.00 -9.84
C THR A 280 4.59 -2.72 -10.49
N VAL A 281 3.63 -2.29 -9.69
CA VAL A 281 2.27 -1.97 -10.15
C VAL A 281 1.93 -0.52 -9.82
N VAL A 282 1.43 0.21 -10.83
CA VAL A 282 0.87 1.56 -10.68
C VAL A 282 -0.64 1.48 -10.84
N ALA A 283 -1.35 1.98 -9.84
CA ALA A 283 -2.81 1.92 -9.73
C ALA A 283 -3.41 3.27 -9.26
N PRO A 284 -4.74 3.45 -9.32
CA PRO A 284 -5.40 4.61 -8.75
C PRO A 284 -5.27 4.72 -7.23
N ASP A 285 -5.12 3.61 -6.51
CA ASP A 285 -4.90 3.51 -5.06
C ASP A 285 -3.81 2.50 -4.74
N CYS A 286 -3.16 2.69 -3.59
CA CYS A 286 -1.99 1.93 -3.19
C CYS A 286 -2.35 0.53 -2.70
N MET A 287 -3.50 0.37 -2.07
CA MET A 287 -4.01 -0.94 -1.64
C MET A 287 -4.17 -1.89 -2.84
N THR A 288 -4.70 -1.39 -3.95
CA THR A 288 -4.82 -2.13 -5.21
C THR A 288 -3.45 -2.44 -5.82
N ALA A 289 -2.52 -1.47 -5.81
CA ALA A 289 -1.17 -1.66 -6.33
C ALA A 289 -0.40 -2.75 -5.57
N ASP A 290 -0.41 -2.71 -4.23
CA ASP A 290 0.29 -3.64 -3.32
C ASP A 290 -0.22 -5.08 -3.53
N ALA A 291 -1.54 -5.28 -3.51
CA ALA A 291 -2.14 -6.60 -3.74
C ALA A 291 -1.84 -7.16 -5.15
N TRP A 292 -1.90 -6.32 -6.19
CA TRP A 292 -1.56 -6.76 -7.54
C TRP A 292 -0.08 -7.07 -7.72
N ALA A 293 0.81 -6.30 -7.09
CA ALA A 293 2.24 -6.59 -7.11
C ALA A 293 2.53 -7.98 -6.54
N THR A 294 1.89 -8.34 -5.40
CA THR A 294 1.97 -9.68 -4.82
C THR A 294 1.33 -10.75 -5.72
N ALA A 295 0.18 -10.46 -6.34
CA ALA A 295 -0.46 -11.37 -7.29
C ALA A 295 0.45 -11.69 -8.48
N CYS A 296 1.13 -10.67 -9.04
CA CYS A 296 2.09 -10.85 -10.13
C CYS A 296 3.23 -11.80 -9.73
N MET A 297 3.78 -11.62 -8.54
CA MET A 297 4.84 -12.52 -8.05
C MET A 297 4.37 -13.97 -7.93
N ALA A 298 3.14 -14.18 -7.44
CA ALA A 298 2.55 -15.52 -7.33
C ALA A 298 2.17 -16.14 -8.69
N MET A 299 1.87 -15.32 -9.69
CA MET A 299 1.59 -15.78 -11.08
C MET A 299 2.87 -16.13 -11.85
N GLY A 300 3.99 -15.49 -11.54
CA GLY A 300 5.21 -15.57 -12.32
C GLY A 300 5.18 -14.74 -13.60
N THR A 301 6.28 -14.79 -14.37
CA THR A 301 6.54 -13.88 -15.52
C THR A 301 5.49 -14.02 -16.62
N GLU A 302 5.30 -15.22 -17.14
CA GLU A 302 4.46 -15.47 -18.33
C GLU A 302 2.99 -15.11 -18.09
N ARG A 303 2.41 -15.58 -16.97
CA ARG A 303 1.00 -15.30 -16.64
C ARG A 303 0.77 -13.82 -16.35
N THR A 304 1.72 -13.15 -15.69
CA THR A 304 1.65 -11.71 -15.43
C THR A 304 1.64 -10.93 -16.73
N GLN A 305 2.59 -11.18 -17.64
CA GLN A 305 2.67 -10.49 -18.92
C GLN A 305 1.41 -10.73 -19.76
N ALA A 306 0.96 -11.98 -19.89
CA ALA A 306 -0.25 -12.33 -20.65
C ALA A 306 -1.51 -11.63 -20.10
N LEU A 307 -1.64 -11.52 -18.76
CA LEU A 307 -2.78 -10.85 -18.12
C LEU A 307 -2.77 -9.34 -18.36
N PHE A 308 -1.58 -8.70 -18.30
CA PHE A 308 -1.47 -7.23 -18.30
C PHE A 308 -1.13 -6.65 -19.68
N GLU A 309 -0.78 -7.45 -20.68
CA GLU A 309 -0.44 -6.97 -22.03
C GLU A 309 -1.55 -6.09 -22.64
N LYS A 310 -2.82 -6.48 -22.43
CA LYS A 310 -3.99 -5.79 -23.00
C LYS A 310 -4.75 -4.93 -22.00
N ARG A 311 -4.32 -4.90 -20.73
CA ARG A 311 -4.98 -4.08 -19.69
C ARG A 311 -4.49 -2.64 -19.76
N THR A 312 -5.44 -1.71 -19.60
CA THR A 312 -5.17 -0.26 -19.67
C THR A 312 -5.46 0.45 -18.34
N ASP A 313 -6.03 -0.25 -17.37
CA ASP A 313 -6.42 0.29 -16.06
C ASP A 313 -5.28 0.33 -15.06
N LEU A 314 -4.25 -0.51 -15.21
CA LEU A 314 -3.08 -0.60 -14.36
C LEU A 314 -1.80 -0.53 -15.17
N GLY A 315 -0.79 0.19 -14.66
CA GLY A 315 0.57 0.12 -15.15
C GLY A 315 1.32 -1.02 -14.46
N VAL A 316 1.96 -1.90 -15.21
CA VAL A 316 2.73 -3.03 -14.65
C VAL A 316 4.09 -3.10 -15.30
N MET A 317 5.12 -3.23 -14.48
CA MET A 317 6.49 -3.54 -14.89
C MET A 317 6.97 -4.79 -14.15
N THR A 318 7.67 -5.67 -14.84
CA THR A 318 8.31 -6.85 -14.24
C THR A 318 9.80 -6.86 -14.56
N ILE A 319 10.60 -7.30 -13.61
CA ILE A 319 12.02 -7.64 -13.80
C ILE A 319 12.17 -9.12 -13.54
N SER A 320 12.64 -9.85 -14.53
CA SER A 320 12.87 -11.30 -14.47
C SER A 320 14.28 -11.63 -14.93
N THR A 321 14.69 -12.89 -14.84
CA THR A 321 15.95 -13.39 -15.42
C THR A 321 15.68 -14.35 -16.57
N ASP A 322 16.59 -14.32 -17.56
CA ASP A 322 16.69 -15.37 -18.56
C ASP A 322 17.43 -16.62 -18.02
N THR A 323 17.67 -17.61 -18.87
CA THR A 323 18.39 -18.85 -18.55
C THR A 323 19.89 -18.62 -18.29
N GLU A 324 20.43 -17.47 -18.71
CA GLU A 324 21.82 -17.07 -18.49
C GLU A 324 22.00 -16.19 -17.24
N GLY A 325 20.88 -15.79 -16.61
CA GLY A 325 20.87 -14.93 -15.41
C GLY A 325 20.84 -13.44 -15.75
N ASN A 326 20.66 -13.03 -17.02
CA ASN A 326 20.55 -11.62 -17.40
C ASN A 326 19.16 -11.09 -17.04
N PHE A 327 19.09 -9.81 -16.65
CA PHE A 327 17.82 -9.16 -16.35
C PHE A 327 17.01 -8.87 -17.62
N ILE A 328 15.74 -9.26 -17.60
CA ILE A 328 14.74 -8.92 -18.61
C ILE A 328 13.72 -7.98 -17.96
N VAL A 329 13.61 -6.76 -18.48
CA VAL A 329 12.60 -5.79 -18.06
C VAL A 329 11.47 -5.77 -19.07
N TRP A 330 10.24 -5.96 -18.59
CA TRP A 330 9.03 -5.83 -19.40
C TRP A 330 8.06 -4.85 -18.73
N SER A 331 7.33 -4.08 -19.53
CA SER A 331 6.24 -3.24 -19.03
C SER A 331 5.10 -3.16 -20.02
N ASN A 332 3.87 -3.00 -19.52
CA ASN A 332 2.73 -2.71 -20.38
C ASN A 332 2.67 -1.23 -20.76
N ALA A 333 1.83 -0.89 -21.74
CA ALA A 333 1.70 0.47 -22.26
C ALA A 333 1.36 1.53 -21.21
N PRO A 334 0.43 1.30 -20.23
CA PRO A 334 0.17 2.26 -19.16
C PRO A 334 1.36 2.57 -18.26
N PHE A 335 2.24 1.58 -18.02
CA PHE A 335 3.46 1.81 -17.24
C PHE A 335 4.50 2.56 -18.08
N ALA A 336 4.71 2.14 -19.32
CA ALA A 336 5.67 2.79 -20.24
C ALA A 336 5.38 4.29 -20.44
N ALA A 337 4.11 4.69 -20.36
CA ALA A 337 3.71 6.10 -20.45
C ALA A 337 4.15 6.97 -19.25
N LEU A 338 4.63 6.37 -18.15
CA LEU A 338 5.11 7.07 -16.94
C LEU A 338 6.63 7.29 -16.97
N LEU A 339 7.33 6.69 -17.94
CA LEU A 339 8.77 6.86 -18.07
C LEU A 339 9.09 8.28 -18.58
N PRO A 340 10.19 8.87 -18.12
CA PRO A 340 10.68 10.14 -18.66
C PRO A 340 10.87 10.04 -20.18
N LYS A 341 10.45 11.09 -20.87
CA LYS A 341 10.66 11.19 -22.34
C LYS A 341 12.07 11.66 -22.63
#